data_7e783d7474ae7cd027624ffbcebb3fdc
#
_entry.id   7e783d7474ae7cd027624ffbcebb3fdc
#
_cell.length_a   1.000
_cell.length_b   1.000
_cell.length_c   1.000
_cell.angle_alpha   90.00
_cell.angle_beta   90.00
_cell.angle_gamma   90.00
#
_symmetry.space_group_name_H-M   'P 1'
#
loop_
_entity.id
_entity.type
_entity.pdbx_description
1 polymer ?
#
loop_
_entity_poly.entity_id
_entity_poly.type
_entity_poly.pdbx_seq_one_letter_code
_entity_poly.pdbx_strand_id
1 'polypeptide(L)'
;MTDTDTFDALVLTEADGAVSQAFETLTNDQLPEGDVTVLVQYSTMNYKDGMVVNGIGRLVRTYPHVPGVDFSGVVEASDSPDFAVGDEVVLTGWRVGEAHWGGYAGRARVKSDWLVKSQRAFR
;
A
#
# COMPACT_ATOMS: atom_id res chain seq x y z
N MET A 1 16.54 -13.88 -12.47
CA MET A 1 15.63 -13.06 -11.67
C MET A 1 15.14 -13.78 -10.45
N THR A 2 15.13 -13.14 -9.35
CA THR A 2 14.71 -13.74 -8.10
C THR A 2 13.28 -13.32 -7.77
N ASP A 3 12.57 -14.15 -7.01
CA ASP A 3 11.20 -13.86 -6.59
C ASP A 3 11.13 -12.69 -5.60
N THR A 4 12.28 -12.19 -5.14
CA THR A 4 12.32 -11.08 -4.19
C THR A 4 11.83 -9.75 -4.77
N ASP A 5 11.75 -9.64 -6.10
CA ASP A 5 11.31 -8.41 -6.77
C ASP A 5 9.81 -8.42 -7.09
N THR A 6 9.08 -9.44 -6.67
CA THR A 6 7.64 -9.55 -6.94
C THR A 6 6.85 -9.64 -5.65
N PHE A 7 5.58 -9.27 -5.75
CA PHE A 7 4.65 -9.36 -4.62
C PHE A 7 3.22 -9.50 -5.15
N ASP A 8 2.35 -10.08 -4.34
CA ASP A 8 0.93 -10.21 -4.69
C ASP A 8 0.16 -9.00 -4.19
N ALA A 9 -0.83 -8.58 -4.95
CA ALA A 9 -1.65 -7.42 -4.63
C ALA A 9 -3.09 -7.61 -5.10
N LEU A 10 -4.02 -6.96 -4.40
CA LEU A 10 -5.38 -6.80 -4.88
C LEU A 10 -5.39 -5.56 -5.77
N VAL A 11 -5.61 -5.75 -7.07
CA VAL A 11 -5.56 -4.67 -8.05
C VAL A 11 -6.95 -4.33 -8.54
N LEU A 12 -7.28 -3.05 -8.52
CA LEU A 12 -8.54 -2.53 -9.07
C LEU A 12 -8.27 -1.96 -10.45
N THR A 13 -9.16 -2.29 -11.39
CA THR A 13 -9.12 -1.72 -12.73
C THR A 13 -10.50 -1.18 -13.09
N GLU A 14 -10.56 -0.25 -14.01
CA GLU A 14 -11.80 0.33 -14.48
C GLU A 14 -11.94 0.14 -15.98
N ALA A 15 -13.11 -0.31 -16.41
CA ALA A 15 -13.45 -0.43 -17.81
C ALA A 15 -14.91 -0.04 -17.97
N ASP A 16 -15.19 0.86 -18.90
CA ASP A 16 -16.56 1.32 -19.21
C ASP A 16 -17.33 1.80 -17.97
N GLY A 17 -16.61 2.44 -17.03
CA GLY A 17 -17.20 2.97 -15.82
C GLY A 17 -17.39 1.95 -14.71
N ALA A 18 -17.04 0.69 -14.94
CA ALA A 18 -17.18 -0.36 -13.95
C ALA A 18 -15.81 -0.72 -13.35
N VAL A 19 -15.75 -0.81 -12.03
CA VAL A 19 -14.55 -1.19 -11.31
C VAL A 19 -14.57 -2.69 -11.06
N SER A 20 -13.47 -3.36 -11.38
CA SER A 20 -13.32 -4.78 -11.08
C SER A 20 -12.04 -5.00 -10.27
N GLN A 21 -11.97 -6.14 -9.58
CA GLN A 21 -10.86 -6.46 -8.70
C GLN A 21 -10.31 -7.85 -9.01
N ALA A 22 -9.00 -8.00 -8.88
CA ALA A 22 -8.33 -9.27 -9.09
C ALA A 22 -7.02 -9.30 -8.31
N PHE A 23 -6.62 -10.48 -7.87
CA PHE A 23 -5.30 -10.66 -7.30
C PHE A 23 -4.31 -10.81 -8.45
N GLU A 24 -3.24 -10.04 -8.41
CA GLU A 24 -2.20 -10.04 -9.43
C GLU A 24 -0.82 -10.06 -8.77
N THR A 25 0.14 -10.65 -9.47
CA THR A 25 1.54 -10.57 -9.05
C THR A 25 2.17 -9.37 -9.76
N LEU A 26 2.70 -8.45 -8.97
CA LEU A 26 3.31 -7.23 -9.46
C LEU A 26 4.82 -7.25 -9.19
N THR A 27 5.54 -6.33 -9.83
CA THR A 27 6.96 -6.15 -9.58
C THR A 27 7.20 -4.84 -8.84
N ASN A 28 8.35 -4.74 -8.18
CA ASN A 28 8.70 -3.52 -7.44
C ASN A 28 8.73 -2.28 -8.35
N ASP A 29 9.02 -2.46 -9.63
CA ASP A 29 9.04 -1.36 -10.60
C ASP A 29 7.68 -0.71 -10.79
N GLN A 30 6.61 -1.42 -10.47
CA GLN A 30 5.24 -0.93 -10.62
C GLN A 30 4.76 -0.13 -9.41
N LEU A 31 5.51 -0.15 -8.32
CA LEU A 31 5.15 0.62 -7.13
C LEU A 31 5.21 2.12 -7.43
N PRO A 32 4.35 2.92 -6.78
CA PRO A 32 4.37 4.37 -6.98
C PRO A 32 5.61 5.01 -6.37
N GLU A 33 5.80 6.29 -6.63
CA GLU A 33 6.92 7.02 -6.08
C GLU A 33 6.83 7.13 -4.56
N GLY A 34 7.97 7.07 -3.91
CA GLY A 34 8.08 7.21 -2.48
C GLY A 34 9.51 6.89 -2.06
N ASP A 35 9.87 7.27 -0.85
CA ASP A 35 11.23 7.06 -0.35
C ASP A 35 11.36 5.86 0.59
N VAL A 36 10.26 5.21 0.96
CA VAL A 36 10.29 4.02 1.81
C VAL A 36 9.44 2.91 1.19
N THR A 37 10.01 1.73 1.05
CA THR A 37 9.29 0.53 0.61
C THR A 37 9.10 -0.38 1.82
N VAL A 38 7.85 -0.77 2.06
CA VAL A 38 7.44 -1.56 3.23
C VAL A 38 6.97 -2.95 2.79
N LEU A 39 7.48 -3.99 3.45
CA LEU A 39 6.89 -5.33 3.37
C LEU A 39 5.67 -5.31 4.28
N VAL A 40 4.50 -5.36 3.69
CA VAL A 40 3.25 -5.25 4.43
C VAL A 40 2.97 -6.58 5.14
N GLN A 41 2.75 -6.52 6.45
CA GLN A 41 2.43 -7.69 7.26
C GLN A 41 0.96 -7.73 7.65
N TYR A 42 0.36 -6.57 7.89
CA TYR A 42 -1.05 -6.47 8.29
C TYR A 42 -1.70 -5.29 7.61
N SER A 43 -2.95 -5.48 7.21
CA SER A 43 -3.82 -4.41 6.76
C SER A 43 -5.23 -4.70 7.25
N THR A 44 -6.06 -3.66 7.34
CA THR A 44 -7.42 -3.80 7.84
C THR A 44 -8.40 -3.28 6.81
N MET A 45 -9.63 -3.80 6.85
CA MET A 45 -10.70 -3.33 6.01
C MET A 45 -11.48 -2.25 6.75
N ASN A 46 -11.49 -1.05 6.20
CA ASN A 46 -12.25 0.08 6.70
C ASN A 46 -13.42 0.38 5.78
N TYR A 47 -14.38 1.19 6.26
CA TYR A 47 -15.51 1.59 5.43
C TYR A 47 -15.05 2.21 4.11
N LYS A 48 -14.05 3.08 4.17
CA LYS A 48 -13.49 3.74 2.99
C LYS A 48 -12.89 2.72 2.01
N ASP A 49 -12.24 1.67 2.51
CA ASP A 49 -11.70 0.62 1.65
C ASP A 49 -12.82 -0.10 0.91
N GLY A 50 -13.95 -0.35 1.58
CA GLY A 50 -15.12 -0.94 0.95
C GLY A 50 -15.66 -0.08 -0.18
N MET A 51 -15.70 1.24 0.01
CA MET A 51 -16.12 2.17 -1.02
C MET A 51 -15.15 2.15 -2.21
N VAL A 52 -13.86 2.13 -1.96
CA VAL A 52 -12.83 2.10 -3.00
C VAL A 52 -12.95 0.82 -3.84
N VAL A 53 -13.05 -0.33 -3.19
CA VAL A 53 -13.14 -1.63 -3.87
C VAL A 53 -14.36 -1.71 -4.78
N ASN A 54 -15.46 -1.10 -4.36
CA ASN A 54 -16.71 -1.10 -5.12
C ASN A 54 -16.87 0.10 -6.05
N GLY A 55 -15.87 0.99 -6.11
CA GLY A 55 -15.92 2.16 -6.98
C GLY A 55 -16.93 3.22 -6.55
N ILE A 56 -17.35 3.20 -5.29
CA ILE A 56 -18.36 4.12 -4.78
C ILE A 56 -17.73 5.49 -4.47
N GLY A 57 -18.44 6.55 -4.86
CA GLY A 57 -18.06 7.92 -4.51
C GLY A 57 -16.87 8.46 -5.30
N ARG A 58 -16.35 7.72 -6.25
CA ARG A 58 -15.21 8.10 -7.09
C ARG A 58 -14.00 8.53 -6.27
N LEU A 59 -13.73 7.82 -5.17
CA LEU A 59 -12.59 8.09 -4.31
C LEU A 59 -11.27 7.85 -5.05
N VAL A 60 -11.23 6.85 -5.93
CA VAL A 60 -10.08 6.55 -6.76
C VAL A 60 -10.29 7.17 -8.13
N ARG A 61 -9.31 7.91 -8.62
CA ARG A 61 -9.39 8.60 -9.90
C ARG A 61 -8.44 8.05 -10.95
N THR A 62 -7.46 7.28 -10.53
CA THR A 62 -6.46 6.72 -11.43
C THR A 62 -6.39 5.22 -11.23
N TYR A 63 -6.54 4.47 -12.32
CA TYR A 63 -6.44 3.02 -12.30
C TYR A 63 -5.29 2.57 -13.22
N PRO A 64 -4.67 1.43 -12.98
CA PRO A 64 -4.95 0.48 -11.89
C PRO A 64 -4.61 1.05 -10.52
N HIS A 65 -5.23 0.49 -9.48
CA HIS A 65 -5.06 0.97 -8.11
C HIS A 65 -5.00 -0.20 -7.13
N VAL A 66 -4.30 -0.02 -6.02
CA VAL A 66 -4.26 -0.98 -4.92
C VAL A 66 -4.87 -0.30 -3.70
N PRO A 67 -5.99 -0.84 -3.15
CA PRO A 67 -6.64 -0.25 -1.99
C PRO A 67 -5.90 -0.56 -0.69
N GLY A 68 -6.46 -0.17 0.45
CA GLY A 68 -5.94 -0.41 1.78
C GLY A 68 -5.39 0.85 2.41
N VAL A 69 -6.23 1.55 3.21
CA VAL A 69 -5.86 2.86 3.78
C VAL A 69 -4.89 2.75 4.96
N ASP A 70 -4.89 1.61 5.66
CA ASP A 70 -4.05 1.37 6.83
C ASP A 70 -3.24 0.10 6.65
N PHE A 71 -1.99 0.14 7.07
CA PHE A 71 -1.17 -1.08 7.09
C PHE A 71 -0.03 -0.95 8.09
N SER A 72 0.54 -2.08 8.46
CA SER A 72 1.77 -2.14 9.21
C SER A 72 2.70 -3.16 8.57
N GLY A 73 3.98 -2.99 8.79
CA GLY A 73 4.97 -3.89 8.21
C GLY A 73 6.38 -3.50 8.59
N VAL A 74 7.32 -4.00 7.81
CA VAL A 74 8.76 -3.82 8.05
C VAL A 74 9.37 -3.13 6.83
N VAL A 75 10.22 -2.16 7.06
CA VAL A 75 10.93 -1.45 5.99
C VAL A 75 11.84 -2.43 5.24
N GLU A 76 11.65 -2.54 3.94
CA GLU A 76 12.49 -3.35 3.06
C GLU A 76 13.59 -2.52 2.41
N ALA A 77 13.27 -1.27 2.06
CA ALA A 77 14.20 -0.34 1.43
C ALA A 77 13.83 1.09 1.84
N SER A 78 14.82 1.94 2.01
CA SER A 78 14.58 3.32 2.43
C SER A 78 15.65 4.25 1.90
N ASP A 79 15.19 5.36 1.31
CA ASP A 79 16.05 6.48 0.95
C ASP A 79 15.95 7.60 1.99
N SER A 80 15.14 7.39 3.04
CA SER A 80 14.95 8.37 4.10
C SER A 80 15.95 8.14 5.24
N PRO A 81 16.56 9.20 5.78
CA PRO A 81 17.44 9.05 6.95
C PRO A 81 16.69 8.70 8.23
N ASP A 82 15.37 8.85 8.24
CA ASP A 82 14.55 8.60 9.42
C ASP A 82 14.14 7.14 9.58
N PHE A 83 14.28 6.35 8.52
CA PHE A 83 13.87 4.94 8.52
C PHE A 83 14.97 4.07 7.94
N ALA A 84 15.20 2.93 8.57
CA ALA A 84 16.20 1.96 8.12
C ALA A 84 15.53 0.61 7.83
N VAL A 85 16.16 -0.18 6.98
CA VAL A 85 15.72 -1.55 6.69
C VAL A 85 15.58 -2.31 8.00
N GLY A 86 14.43 -2.97 8.18
CA GLY A 86 14.12 -3.71 9.38
C GLY A 86 13.29 -2.96 10.40
N ASP A 87 13.09 -1.65 10.23
CA ASP A 87 12.23 -0.88 11.13
C ASP A 87 10.76 -1.32 10.99
N GLU A 88 10.07 -1.46 12.11
CA GLU A 88 8.63 -1.73 12.11
C GLU A 88 7.88 -0.42 12.02
N VAL A 89 6.94 -0.34 11.09
CA VAL A 89 6.24 0.90 10.79
C VAL A 89 4.74 0.68 10.65
N VAL A 90 3.99 1.76 10.87
CA VAL A 90 2.53 1.79 10.73
C VAL A 90 2.17 3.00 9.88
N LEU A 91 1.21 2.83 8.99
CA LEU A 91 0.65 3.92 8.20
C LEU A 91 -0.85 3.95 8.39
N THR A 92 -1.38 5.14 8.69
CA THR A 92 -2.82 5.37 8.77
C THR A 92 -3.15 6.66 8.04
N GLY A 93 -4.19 6.63 7.21
CA GLY A 93 -4.67 7.82 6.52
C GLY A 93 -3.81 8.28 5.35
N TRP A 94 -3.62 9.59 5.21
CA TRP A 94 -2.83 10.24 4.16
C TRP A 94 -3.33 9.93 2.74
N ARG A 95 -4.63 9.56 2.59
CA ARG A 95 -5.23 9.16 1.32
C ARG A 95 -4.54 7.97 0.64
N VAL A 96 -3.72 7.25 1.38
CA VAL A 96 -3.18 5.98 0.92
C VAL A 96 -4.35 5.00 0.80
N GLY A 97 -4.36 4.20 -0.27
CA GLY A 97 -5.49 3.32 -0.57
C GLY A 97 -6.59 4.00 -1.35
N GLU A 98 -6.55 5.32 -1.55
CA GLU A 98 -7.49 6.03 -2.44
C GLU A 98 -6.75 6.87 -3.49
N ALA A 99 -5.82 7.73 -3.12
CA ALA A 99 -5.06 8.55 -4.07
C ALA A 99 -3.66 8.00 -4.32
N HIS A 100 -3.19 7.08 -3.50
CA HIS A 100 -1.88 6.44 -3.58
C HIS A 100 -2.09 4.94 -3.31
N TRP A 101 -1.29 4.07 -3.93
CA TRP A 101 -1.44 2.62 -3.74
C TRP A 101 -1.25 2.26 -2.27
N GLY A 102 -2.18 1.46 -1.75
CA GLY A 102 -2.26 1.13 -0.34
C GLY A 102 -1.75 -0.24 0.06
N GLY A 103 -2.27 -0.75 1.17
CA GLY A 103 -1.74 -1.89 1.89
C GLY A 103 -2.32 -3.26 1.54
N TYR A 104 -3.23 -3.37 0.57
CA TYR A 104 -3.73 -4.69 0.14
C TYR A 104 -2.78 -5.32 -0.86
N ALA A 105 -1.52 -5.38 -0.48
CA ALA A 105 -0.43 -5.89 -1.27
C ALA A 105 0.69 -6.36 -0.35
N GLY A 106 1.56 -7.23 -0.84
CA GLY A 106 2.71 -7.67 -0.09
C GLY A 106 3.76 -6.57 0.14
N ARG A 107 3.76 -5.55 -0.72
CA ARG A 107 4.66 -4.39 -0.59
C ARG A 107 3.89 -3.11 -0.88
N ALA A 108 4.31 -2.04 -0.22
CA ALA A 108 3.80 -0.70 -0.46
C ALA A 108 4.98 0.28 -0.47
N ARG A 109 4.91 1.30 -1.30
CA ARG A 109 5.93 2.35 -1.34
C ARG A 109 5.26 3.68 -1.05
N VAL A 110 5.77 4.39 -0.05
CA VAL A 110 5.13 5.58 0.49
C VAL A 110 6.18 6.63 0.84
N LYS A 111 5.71 7.82 1.18
CA LYS A 111 6.58 8.87 1.69
C LYS A 111 6.85 8.63 3.17
N SER A 112 8.10 8.83 3.59
CA SER A 112 8.49 8.64 4.98
C SER A 112 7.65 9.47 5.95
N ASP A 113 7.24 10.67 5.54
CA ASP A 113 6.44 11.56 6.38
C ASP A 113 5.10 10.95 6.80
N TRP A 114 4.63 9.94 6.08
CA TRP A 114 3.34 9.29 6.36
C TRP A 114 3.47 8.12 7.34
N LEU A 115 4.70 7.69 7.64
CA LEU A 115 4.94 6.52 8.45
C LEU A 115 5.26 6.90 9.89
N VAL A 116 4.87 6.00 10.81
CA VAL A 116 5.22 6.10 12.23
C VAL A 116 5.91 4.79 12.60
N LYS A 117 7.03 4.88 13.33
CA LYS A 117 7.70 3.69 13.83
C LYS A 117 6.85 3.04 14.91
N SER A 118 6.66 1.74 14.81
CA SER A 118 5.99 0.98 15.84
C SER A 118 6.88 0.89 17.06
N GLN A 119 6.30 1.14 18.25
CA GLN A 119 7.07 1.08 19.49
C GLN A 119 6.86 -0.26 20.17
N ARG A 120 7.92 -1.06 20.20
CA ARG A 120 7.85 -2.41 20.77
C ARG A 120 7.44 -2.41 22.23
N ALA A 121 7.71 -1.32 22.94
CA ALA A 121 7.37 -1.22 24.35
C ALA A 121 5.87 -1.30 24.64
N PHE A 122 5.05 -1.12 23.62
CA PHE A 122 3.59 -1.16 23.75
C PHE A 122 2.98 -2.51 23.37
N ARG A 123 3.80 -3.49 23.12
CA ARG A 123 3.32 -4.83 22.77
C ARG A 123 3.23 -5.74 23.95
#